data_d181e61c63def9f528fd2e2db44ed698
#
_entry.id   d181e61c63def9f528fd2e2db44ed698
#
_cell.length_a   1.000
_cell.length_b   1.000
_cell.length_c   1.000
_cell.angle_alpha   90.00
_cell.angle_beta   90.00
_cell.angle_gamma   90.00
#
_symmetry.space_group_name_H-M   'P 1'
#
loop_
_entity.id
_entity.type
_entity.pdbx_description
1 polymer ?
#
loop_
_entity_poly.entity_id
_entity_poly.type
_entity_poly.pdbx_seq_one_letter_code
_entity_poly.pdbx_strand_id
1 'polypeptide(L)'
;AYKLNLLHLHLTDDQGWRLAIDAYPELAEVGGASEVGGGDGGHLTQADYRSLVTYAQARGVTVVPEIDVPGHTNAALVAIPELNCGPPAEPYTGMAVGFSSLCVGRPVVADFVETVFGEAAALTPGPFVHLGGDESHSTEPADYDAFVADTLAVIRALGKTPVGWEEVGRVGPGEGLVVQHWLDAAVAGRGAAAG
;
A
#
# COMPACT_ATOMS: atom_id res chain seq x y z
N ALA A 1 -17.45 -6.96 -23.79
CA ALA A 1 -16.63 -6.20 -22.84
C ALA A 1 -17.42 -5.96 -21.57
N TYR A 2 -16.81 -6.15 -20.41
CA TYR A 2 -17.46 -6.04 -19.09
C TYR A 2 -17.61 -4.58 -18.61
N LYS A 3 -17.18 -3.61 -19.40
CA LYS A 3 -17.18 -2.16 -19.09
C LYS A 3 -16.45 -1.81 -17.77
N LEU A 4 -15.45 -2.58 -17.39
CA LEU A 4 -14.57 -2.25 -16.28
C LEU A 4 -13.73 -1.04 -16.66
N ASN A 5 -13.65 -0.05 -15.77
CA ASN A 5 -12.94 1.22 -15.99
C ASN A 5 -11.93 1.56 -14.88
N LEU A 6 -11.78 0.68 -13.90
CA LEU A 6 -10.76 0.77 -12.85
C LEU A 6 -9.90 -0.50 -12.87
N LEU A 7 -8.60 -0.35 -12.73
CA LEU A 7 -7.63 -1.42 -12.52
C LEU A 7 -6.91 -1.15 -11.20
N HIS A 8 -7.25 -1.91 -10.18
CA HIS A 8 -6.55 -1.91 -8.91
C HIS A 8 -5.34 -2.82 -9.00
N LEU A 9 -4.16 -2.30 -8.68
CA LEU A 9 -2.90 -3.04 -8.69
C LEU A 9 -2.34 -3.11 -7.27
N HIS A 10 -2.33 -4.30 -6.70
CA HIS A 10 -1.67 -4.62 -5.44
C HIS A 10 -0.18 -4.76 -5.71
N LEU A 11 0.61 -3.75 -5.33
CA LEU A 11 2.01 -3.62 -5.75
C LEU A 11 3.01 -3.99 -4.66
N THR A 12 2.53 -4.19 -3.42
CA THR A 12 3.41 -4.52 -2.29
C THR A 12 2.72 -5.50 -1.35
N ASP A 13 3.46 -6.46 -0.85
CA ASP A 13 3.00 -7.44 0.13
C ASP A 13 4.22 -8.05 0.86
N ASP A 14 3.96 -8.95 1.81
CA ASP A 14 4.98 -9.65 2.58
C ASP A 14 5.98 -10.42 1.69
N GLN A 15 5.50 -10.96 0.56
CA GLN A 15 6.29 -11.79 -0.35
C GLN A 15 7.02 -10.99 -1.41
N GLY A 16 6.76 -9.70 -1.55
CA GLY A 16 7.49 -8.94 -2.54
C GLY A 16 7.01 -7.52 -2.76
N TRP A 17 7.93 -6.68 -3.18
CA TRP A 17 7.72 -5.30 -3.60
C TRP A 17 7.79 -5.18 -5.12
N ARG A 18 6.75 -4.64 -5.77
CA ARG A 18 6.56 -4.73 -7.22
C ARG A 18 6.66 -3.42 -7.99
N LEU A 19 7.00 -2.31 -7.33
CA LEU A 19 7.17 -1.01 -7.98
C LEU A 19 8.51 -0.39 -7.58
N ALA A 20 9.34 -0.03 -8.56
CA ALA A 20 10.58 0.69 -8.28
C ALA A 20 10.30 2.09 -7.73
N ILE A 21 10.94 2.42 -6.62
CA ILE A 21 10.94 3.72 -5.95
C ILE A 21 12.34 4.29 -6.03
N ASP A 22 12.51 5.42 -6.71
CA ASP A 22 13.85 5.97 -7.00
C ASP A 22 14.60 6.36 -5.72
N ALA A 23 13.88 6.82 -4.69
CA ALA A 23 14.46 7.18 -3.40
C ALA A 23 14.89 5.95 -2.57
N TYR A 24 14.33 4.78 -2.83
CA TYR A 24 14.60 3.52 -2.13
C TYR A 24 14.77 2.37 -3.14
N PRO A 25 15.86 2.34 -3.92
CA PRO A 25 16.07 1.31 -4.94
C PRO A 25 16.11 -0.12 -4.38
N GLU A 26 16.51 -0.29 -3.13
CA GLU A 26 16.54 -1.57 -2.42
C GLU A 26 15.15 -2.20 -2.27
N LEU A 27 14.07 -1.44 -2.31
CA LEU A 27 12.71 -1.98 -2.31
C LEU A 27 12.48 -2.89 -3.53
N ALA A 28 12.94 -2.47 -4.70
CA ALA A 28 12.83 -3.27 -5.92
C ALA A 28 13.90 -4.36 -5.99
N GLU A 29 15.15 -4.03 -5.64
CA GLU A 29 16.31 -4.92 -5.79
C GLU A 29 16.31 -6.05 -4.77
N VAL A 30 15.97 -5.76 -3.51
CA VAL A 30 15.92 -6.71 -2.41
C VAL A 30 14.49 -7.16 -2.12
N GLY A 31 13.57 -6.19 -1.89
CA GLY A 31 12.17 -6.48 -1.61
C GLY A 31 11.44 -7.14 -2.79
N GLY A 32 11.86 -6.86 -4.02
CA GLY A 32 11.31 -7.47 -5.24
C GLY A 32 11.88 -8.84 -5.60
N ALA A 33 12.90 -9.33 -4.88
CA ALA A 33 13.63 -10.54 -5.22
C ALA A 33 12.98 -11.85 -4.72
N SER A 34 11.76 -11.80 -4.22
CA SER A 34 11.03 -12.98 -3.75
C SER A 34 9.57 -12.96 -4.19
N GLU A 35 8.92 -14.11 -4.09
CA GLU A 35 7.49 -14.30 -4.38
C GLU A 35 6.92 -15.50 -3.62
N VAL A 36 5.60 -15.66 -3.66
CA VAL A 36 4.93 -16.84 -3.09
C VAL A 36 5.50 -18.12 -3.70
N GLY A 37 5.87 -19.06 -2.84
CA GLY A 37 6.45 -20.33 -3.27
C GLY A 37 7.96 -20.30 -3.55
N GLY A 38 8.62 -19.14 -3.45
CA GLY A 38 10.09 -19.01 -3.52
C GLY A 38 10.65 -18.96 -4.94
N GLY A 39 9.97 -18.27 -5.86
CA GLY A 39 10.51 -17.95 -7.18
C GLY A 39 11.41 -16.71 -7.17
N ASP A 40 11.81 -16.29 -8.37
CA ASP A 40 12.77 -15.19 -8.57
C ASP A 40 12.19 -13.80 -8.32
N GLY A 41 10.87 -13.70 -8.08
CA GLY A 41 10.18 -12.44 -7.90
C GLY A 41 10.14 -11.58 -9.16
N GLY A 42 10.26 -10.28 -8.97
CA GLY A 42 10.26 -9.28 -10.04
C GLY A 42 9.55 -7.99 -9.62
N HIS A 43 9.79 -6.94 -10.38
CA HIS A 43 9.16 -5.64 -10.14
C HIS A 43 8.97 -4.88 -11.46
N LEU A 44 8.12 -3.88 -11.44
CA LEU A 44 7.97 -2.91 -12.52
C LEU A 44 8.97 -1.78 -12.31
N THR A 45 9.76 -1.47 -13.32
CA THR A 45 10.46 -0.18 -13.35
C THR A 45 9.45 0.96 -13.41
N GLN A 46 9.84 2.16 -13.04
CA GLN A 46 8.96 3.33 -13.21
C GLN A 46 8.54 3.53 -14.68
N ALA A 47 9.44 3.19 -15.62
CA ALA A 47 9.13 3.28 -17.05
C ALA A 47 8.07 2.25 -17.49
N ASP A 48 8.16 1.01 -16.98
CA ASP A 48 7.15 -0.03 -17.22
C ASP A 48 5.80 0.39 -16.66
N TYR A 49 5.80 0.88 -15.42
CA TYR A 49 4.58 1.34 -14.76
C TYR A 49 3.92 2.51 -15.51
N ARG A 50 4.70 3.55 -15.92
CA ARG A 50 4.18 4.64 -16.75
C ARG A 50 3.61 4.15 -18.07
N SER A 51 4.25 3.16 -18.70
CA SER A 51 3.77 2.56 -19.94
C SER A 51 2.44 1.85 -19.73
N LEU A 52 2.30 1.09 -18.65
CA LEU A 52 1.05 0.44 -18.24
C LEU A 52 -0.06 1.47 -18.01
N VAL A 53 0.21 2.52 -17.23
CA VAL A 53 -0.76 3.60 -16.95
C VAL A 53 -1.21 4.28 -18.23
N THR A 54 -0.28 4.62 -19.12
CA THR A 54 -0.58 5.24 -20.43
C THR A 54 -1.45 4.32 -21.29
N TYR A 55 -1.14 3.04 -21.32
CA TYR A 55 -1.91 2.03 -22.07
C TYR A 55 -3.33 1.89 -21.53
N ALA A 56 -3.50 1.90 -20.19
CA ALA A 56 -4.79 1.84 -19.52
C ALA A 56 -5.64 3.08 -19.83
N GLN A 57 -5.05 4.28 -19.68
CA GLN A 57 -5.71 5.56 -19.96
C GLN A 57 -6.24 5.67 -21.40
N ALA A 58 -5.44 5.23 -22.38
CA ALA A 58 -5.86 5.21 -23.80
C ALA A 58 -7.09 4.31 -24.04
N ARG A 59 -7.48 3.50 -23.06
CA ARG A 59 -8.64 2.60 -23.10
C ARG A 59 -9.74 2.98 -22.11
N GLY A 60 -9.64 4.16 -21.50
CA GLY A 60 -10.61 4.63 -20.51
C GLY A 60 -10.55 3.87 -19.19
N VAL A 61 -9.40 3.27 -18.86
CA VAL A 61 -9.19 2.57 -17.58
C VAL A 61 -8.28 3.42 -16.69
N THR A 62 -8.74 3.68 -15.49
CA THR A 62 -7.96 4.34 -14.42
C THR A 62 -7.21 3.30 -13.62
N VAL A 63 -5.90 3.47 -13.46
CA VAL A 63 -5.08 2.63 -12.57
C VAL A 63 -5.16 3.18 -11.15
N VAL A 64 -5.36 2.30 -10.19
CA VAL A 64 -5.32 2.57 -8.75
C VAL A 64 -4.17 1.78 -8.16
N PRO A 65 -3.02 2.40 -7.85
CA PRO A 65 -1.91 1.72 -7.21
C PRO A 65 -2.22 1.49 -5.74
N GLU A 66 -1.89 0.31 -5.24
CA GLU A 66 -1.91 -0.02 -3.83
C GLU A 66 -0.50 -0.22 -3.32
N ILE A 67 -0.19 0.51 -2.25
CA ILE A 67 0.98 0.30 -1.38
C ILE A 67 0.41 -0.04 -0.02
N ASP A 68 0.51 -1.29 0.37
CA ASP A 68 -0.12 -1.79 1.59
C ASP A 68 0.72 -1.48 2.83
N VAL A 69 0.11 -0.80 3.78
CA VAL A 69 0.71 -0.35 5.05
C VAL A 69 -0.34 -0.24 6.16
N PRO A 70 0.00 -0.44 7.44
CA PRO A 70 1.32 -0.79 7.99
C PRO A 70 1.61 -2.28 7.98
N GLY A 71 0.60 -3.15 7.77
CA GLY A 71 0.75 -4.59 7.57
C GLY A 71 1.26 -4.93 6.16
N HIS A 72 1.41 -6.22 5.85
CA HIS A 72 1.84 -6.72 4.54
C HIS A 72 3.17 -6.11 4.05
N THR A 73 4.08 -5.80 4.98
CA THR A 73 5.29 -5.01 4.70
C THR A 73 6.59 -5.78 4.82
N ASN A 74 6.56 -7.11 5.00
CA ASN A 74 7.78 -7.87 5.23
C ASN A 74 8.84 -7.67 4.14
N ALA A 75 8.46 -7.60 2.86
CA ALA A 75 9.42 -7.32 1.78
C ALA A 75 10.11 -5.96 1.94
N ALA A 76 9.38 -4.92 2.37
CA ALA A 76 9.96 -3.62 2.69
C ALA A 76 10.87 -3.68 3.92
N LEU A 77 10.49 -4.45 4.96
CA LEU A 77 11.28 -4.64 6.17
C LEU A 77 12.60 -5.39 5.92
N VAL A 78 12.61 -6.30 4.93
CA VAL A 78 13.84 -6.98 4.48
C VAL A 78 14.74 -6.00 3.73
N ALA A 79 14.16 -5.17 2.86
CA ALA A 79 14.89 -4.21 2.06
C ALA A 79 15.47 -3.05 2.89
N ILE A 80 14.73 -2.56 3.87
CA ILE A 80 15.06 -1.40 4.71
C ILE A 80 14.93 -1.79 6.19
N PRO A 81 15.99 -2.34 6.81
CA PRO A 81 15.95 -2.83 8.19
C PRO A 81 15.54 -1.78 9.23
N GLU A 82 15.74 -0.50 8.94
CA GLU A 82 15.39 0.61 9.83
C GLU A 82 13.88 0.76 10.04
N LEU A 83 13.07 0.19 9.16
CA LEU A 83 11.61 0.18 9.29
C LEU A 83 11.11 -0.83 10.32
N ASN A 84 11.96 -1.76 10.80
CA ASN A 84 11.61 -2.76 11.80
C ASN A 84 11.59 -2.19 13.23
N CYS A 85 10.68 -2.69 14.06
CA CYS A 85 10.73 -2.51 15.53
C CYS A 85 11.64 -3.53 16.22
N GLY A 86 11.91 -4.64 15.58
CA GLY A 86 12.61 -5.80 16.12
C GLY A 86 13.87 -6.16 15.32
N PRO A 87 14.27 -7.43 15.32
CA PRO A 87 15.37 -7.91 14.53
C PRO A 87 15.11 -7.74 13.03
N PRO A 88 16.15 -7.78 12.18
CA PRO A 88 15.98 -7.76 10.74
C PRO A 88 15.00 -8.82 10.26
N ALA A 89 14.15 -8.47 9.31
CA ALA A 89 13.23 -9.40 8.68
C ALA A 89 13.97 -10.30 7.68
N GLU A 90 13.43 -11.50 7.47
CA GLU A 90 13.92 -12.44 6.46
C GLU A 90 12.92 -12.53 5.29
N PRO A 91 13.37 -12.83 4.06
CA PRO A 91 12.48 -13.01 2.93
C PRO A 91 11.38 -14.03 3.22
N TYR A 92 10.15 -13.68 2.88
CA TYR A 92 8.98 -14.52 3.13
C TYR A 92 8.37 -15.00 1.83
N THR A 93 8.07 -16.29 1.75
CA THR A 93 7.51 -16.93 0.55
C THR A 93 6.24 -17.74 0.83
N GLY A 94 5.75 -17.67 2.07
CA GLY A 94 4.53 -18.35 2.50
C GLY A 94 3.26 -17.57 2.19
N MET A 95 2.14 -18.00 2.80
CA MET A 95 0.81 -17.38 2.62
C MET A 95 0.16 -16.99 3.96
N ALA A 96 0.88 -17.04 5.08
CA ALA A 96 0.38 -16.51 6.33
C ALA A 96 0.41 -14.98 6.32
N VAL A 97 -0.56 -14.35 6.95
CA VAL A 97 -0.76 -12.90 6.98
C VAL A 97 -0.76 -12.34 8.40
N GLY A 98 -0.69 -11.01 8.54
CA GLY A 98 -0.86 -10.32 9.83
C GLY A 98 0.34 -10.39 10.77
N PHE A 99 1.49 -10.90 10.32
CA PHE A 99 2.69 -11.06 11.13
C PHE A 99 3.69 -9.90 10.98
N SER A 100 3.63 -9.17 9.89
CA SER A 100 4.52 -8.05 9.60
C SER A 100 3.85 -6.72 9.89
N SER A 101 4.64 -5.73 10.26
CA SER A 101 4.20 -4.33 10.37
C SER A 101 5.40 -3.40 10.36
N LEU A 102 5.26 -2.24 9.72
CA LEU A 102 6.16 -1.11 9.92
C LEU A 102 6.24 -0.75 11.40
N CYS A 103 7.41 -0.31 11.87
CA CYS A 103 7.57 0.21 13.23
C CYS A 103 6.92 1.59 13.37
N VAL A 104 5.58 1.62 13.44
CA VAL A 104 4.79 2.85 13.45
C VAL A 104 5.21 3.79 14.57
N GLY A 105 5.06 5.10 14.37
CA GLY A 105 5.50 6.13 15.32
C GLY A 105 6.98 6.50 15.23
N ARG A 106 7.80 5.80 14.44
CA ARG A 106 9.18 6.21 14.19
C ARG A 106 9.26 7.25 13.06
N PRO A 107 10.08 8.31 13.20
CA PRO A 107 10.24 9.32 12.13
C PRO A 107 10.63 8.71 10.76
N VAL A 108 11.52 7.72 10.74
CA VAL A 108 11.94 7.05 9.50
C VAL A 108 10.77 6.39 8.76
N VAL A 109 9.75 5.91 9.49
CA VAL A 109 8.55 5.32 8.89
C VAL A 109 7.67 6.41 8.28
N ALA A 110 7.54 7.57 8.93
CA ALA A 110 6.82 8.70 8.37
C ALA A 110 7.48 9.20 7.07
N ASP A 111 8.81 9.39 7.08
CA ASP A 111 9.58 9.79 5.90
C ASP A 111 9.45 8.76 4.76
N PHE A 112 9.46 7.46 5.08
CA PHE A 112 9.25 6.37 4.14
C PHE A 112 7.87 6.47 3.48
N VAL A 113 6.81 6.60 4.28
CA VAL A 113 5.42 6.71 3.79
C VAL A 113 5.26 7.91 2.88
N GLU A 114 5.70 9.11 3.30
CA GLU A 114 5.63 10.32 2.49
C GLU A 114 6.33 10.15 1.14
N THR A 115 7.53 9.57 1.14
CA THR A 115 8.35 9.37 -0.05
C THR A 115 7.72 8.38 -1.01
N VAL A 116 7.34 7.20 -0.51
CA VAL A 116 6.80 6.12 -1.35
C VAL A 116 5.45 6.50 -1.96
N PHE A 117 4.53 7.05 -1.15
CA PHE A 117 3.25 7.53 -1.68
C PHE A 117 3.42 8.73 -2.61
N GLY A 118 4.41 9.60 -2.34
CA GLY A 118 4.76 10.72 -3.20
C GLY A 118 5.17 10.26 -4.60
N GLU A 119 6.08 9.29 -4.71
CA GLU A 119 6.50 8.74 -6.00
C GLU A 119 5.37 7.96 -6.69
N ALA A 120 4.65 7.09 -5.99
CA ALA A 120 3.53 6.35 -6.56
C ALA A 120 2.43 7.29 -7.09
N ALA A 121 2.10 8.35 -6.36
CA ALA A 121 1.14 9.36 -6.78
C ALA A 121 1.62 10.16 -8.01
N ALA A 122 2.90 10.51 -8.07
CA ALA A 122 3.50 11.21 -9.22
C ALA A 122 3.52 10.35 -10.50
N LEU A 123 3.66 9.04 -10.34
CA LEU A 123 3.61 8.08 -11.45
C LEU A 123 2.18 7.83 -11.96
N THR A 124 1.16 8.12 -11.15
CA THR A 124 -0.23 7.75 -11.41
C THR A 124 -1.11 8.99 -11.57
N PRO A 125 -1.45 9.42 -12.81
CA PRO A 125 -2.29 10.59 -13.05
C PRO A 125 -3.73 10.45 -12.55
N GLY A 126 -4.22 9.22 -12.33
CA GLY A 126 -5.54 8.94 -11.77
C GLY A 126 -5.75 9.56 -10.38
N PRO A 127 -7.01 9.76 -9.97
CA PRO A 127 -7.30 10.46 -8.72
C PRO A 127 -7.12 9.62 -7.47
N PHE A 128 -6.94 8.32 -7.57
CA PHE A 128 -6.97 7.39 -6.45
C PHE A 128 -5.59 6.81 -6.13
N VAL A 129 -5.32 6.65 -4.83
CA VAL A 129 -4.20 5.87 -4.30
C VAL A 129 -4.73 5.01 -3.16
N HIS A 130 -4.42 3.72 -3.18
CA HIS A 130 -4.87 2.76 -2.18
C HIS A 130 -3.73 2.50 -1.18
N LEU A 131 -4.05 2.59 0.12
CA LEU A 131 -3.06 2.41 1.20
C LEU A 131 -3.07 1.00 1.80
N GLY A 132 -3.94 0.09 1.32
CA GLY A 132 -4.13 -1.21 1.95
C GLY A 132 -4.85 -1.08 3.28
N GLY A 133 -4.18 -1.42 4.36
CA GLY A 133 -4.63 -1.24 5.74
C GLY A 133 -5.28 -2.47 6.36
N ASP A 134 -5.34 -3.58 5.62
CA ASP A 134 -5.92 -4.84 6.09
C ASP A 134 -4.94 -5.65 6.96
N GLU A 135 -5.51 -6.57 7.69
CA GLU A 135 -4.83 -7.64 8.45
C GLU A 135 -3.60 -7.20 9.28
N SER A 136 -3.51 -5.95 9.69
CA SER A 136 -2.38 -5.40 10.48
C SER A 136 -2.41 -5.89 11.93
N HIS A 137 -2.44 -7.23 12.11
CA HIS A 137 -2.62 -7.86 13.42
C HIS A 137 -1.42 -7.66 14.36
N SER A 138 -0.24 -7.34 13.81
CA SER A 138 0.99 -7.08 14.57
C SER A 138 1.10 -5.62 15.05
N THR A 139 0.13 -4.76 14.66
CA THR A 139 0.10 -3.35 15.08
C THR A 139 -0.93 -3.16 16.18
N GLU A 140 -0.55 -2.50 17.27
CA GLU A 140 -1.49 -2.16 18.33
C GLU A 140 -2.62 -1.26 17.78
N PRO A 141 -3.89 -1.46 18.19
CA PRO A 141 -5.02 -0.74 17.59
C PRO A 141 -4.92 0.78 17.60
N ALA A 142 -4.38 1.38 18.67
CA ALA A 142 -4.22 2.83 18.77
C ALA A 142 -3.12 3.35 17.84
N ASP A 143 -2.04 2.60 17.69
CA ASP A 143 -0.93 2.93 16.80
C ASP A 143 -1.36 2.78 15.33
N TYR A 144 -2.15 1.75 15.01
CA TYR A 144 -2.77 1.58 13.70
C TYR A 144 -3.66 2.79 13.35
N ASP A 145 -4.54 3.18 14.26
CA ASP A 145 -5.48 4.28 14.02
C ASP A 145 -4.74 5.60 13.74
N ALA A 146 -3.71 5.89 14.53
CA ALA A 146 -2.86 7.08 14.34
C ALA A 146 -2.11 7.01 12.99
N PHE A 147 -1.47 5.88 12.69
CA PHE A 147 -0.72 5.68 11.46
C PHE A 147 -1.61 5.82 10.20
N VAL A 148 -2.78 5.19 10.22
CA VAL A 148 -3.73 5.30 9.09
C VAL A 148 -4.19 6.74 8.92
N ALA A 149 -4.53 7.45 10.01
CA ALA A 149 -4.92 8.85 9.94
C ALA A 149 -3.83 9.73 9.29
N ASP A 150 -2.57 9.54 9.68
CA ASP A 150 -1.42 10.26 9.11
C ASP A 150 -1.21 9.90 7.63
N THR A 151 -1.29 8.62 7.27
CA THR A 151 -1.16 8.16 5.87
C THR A 151 -2.27 8.72 4.99
N LEU A 152 -3.52 8.75 5.48
CA LEU A 152 -4.63 9.38 4.77
C LEU A 152 -4.38 10.89 4.53
N ALA A 153 -3.78 11.58 5.51
CA ALA A 153 -3.42 12.99 5.37
C ALA A 153 -2.32 13.19 4.31
N VAL A 154 -1.30 12.32 4.27
CA VAL A 154 -0.27 12.33 3.23
C VAL A 154 -0.89 12.17 1.85
N ILE A 155 -1.74 11.16 1.64
CA ILE A 155 -2.36 10.90 0.33
C ILE A 155 -3.21 12.10 -0.12
N ARG A 156 -3.98 12.72 0.79
CA ARG A 156 -4.76 13.93 0.49
C ARG A 156 -3.88 15.12 0.14
N ALA A 157 -2.77 15.31 0.85
CA ALA A 157 -1.81 16.38 0.57
C ALA A 157 -1.17 16.25 -0.82
N LEU A 158 -1.07 15.03 -1.36
CA LEU A 158 -0.64 14.75 -2.73
C LEU A 158 -1.74 15.02 -3.79
N GLY A 159 -2.92 15.51 -3.37
CA GLY A 159 -4.05 15.76 -4.24
C GLY A 159 -4.78 14.51 -4.72
N LYS A 160 -4.62 13.39 -4.00
CA LYS A 160 -5.27 12.11 -4.30
C LYS A 160 -6.41 11.81 -3.35
N THR A 161 -7.38 11.04 -3.83
CA THR A 161 -8.42 10.44 -3.00
C THR A 161 -7.89 9.12 -2.43
N PRO A 162 -7.77 8.99 -1.11
CA PRO A 162 -7.33 7.74 -0.52
C PRO A 162 -8.40 6.64 -0.67
N VAL A 163 -7.93 5.44 -0.93
CA VAL A 163 -8.71 4.20 -0.90
C VAL A 163 -8.06 3.27 0.10
N GLY A 164 -8.81 2.46 0.81
CA GLY A 164 -8.27 1.43 1.69
C GLY A 164 -9.26 0.30 1.91
N TRP A 165 -8.78 -0.82 2.44
CA TRP A 165 -9.64 -1.93 2.82
C TRP A 165 -10.57 -1.52 3.96
N GLU A 166 -11.59 -2.31 4.25
CA GLU A 166 -12.65 -1.89 5.18
C GLU A 166 -12.17 -1.55 6.59
N GLU A 167 -11.03 -2.07 7.02
CA GLU A 167 -10.42 -1.79 8.32
C GLU A 167 -10.06 -0.31 8.50
N VAL A 168 -9.67 0.37 7.43
CA VAL A 168 -9.35 1.81 7.50
C VAL A 168 -10.59 2.67 7.82
N GLY A 169 -11.79 2.16 7.54
CA GLY A 169 -13.05 2.83 7.86
C GLY A 169 -13.30 3.05 9.35
N ARG A 170 -12.56 2.34 10.22
CA ARG A 170 -12.66 2.51 11.68
C ARG A 170 -12.03 3.82 12.17
N VAL A 171 -11.06 4.35 11.44
CA VAL A 171 -10.35 5.60 11.81
C VAL A 171 -11.23 6.84 11.58
N GLY A 172 -12.40 6.64 10.99
CA GLY A 172 -13.35 7.68 10.65
C GLY A 172 -13.11 8.21 9.24
N PRO A 173 -14.18 8.47 8.52
CA PRO A 173 -14.08 8.94 7.16
C PRO A 173 -13.86 10.45 7.19
N GLY A 174 -12.67 10.91 7.15
CA GLY A 174 -12.45 12.27 6.66
C GLY A 174 -13.03 12.36 5.22
N GLU A 175 -13.48 13.53 4.80
CA GLU A 175 -14.00 13.73 3.44
C GLU A 175 -13.11 13.04 2.39
N GLY A 176 -13.76 12.28 1.50
CA GLY A 176 -13.10 11.69 0.33
C GLY A 176 -12.32 10.40 0.57
N LEU A 177 -12.57 9.64 1.64
CA LEU A 177 -12.06 8.27 1.76
C LEU A 177 -12.99 7.29 1.04
N VAL A 178 -12.42 6.42 0.20
CA VAL A 178 -13.14 5.27 -0.38
C VAL A 178 -12.77 4.02 0.41
N VAL A 179 -13.76 3.38 1.02
CA VAL A 179 -13.58 2.13 1.78
C VAL A 179 -13.97 0.96 0.90
N GLN A 180 -13.02 0.05 0.67
CA GLN A 180 -13.25 -1.16 -0.12
C GLN A 180 -13.65 -2.31 0.79
N HIS A 181 -14.87 -2.80 0.61
CA HIS A 181 -15.40 -3.94 1.36
C HIS A 181 -14.82 -5.26 0.87
N TRP A 182 -14.48 -6.17 1.82
CA TRP A 182 -14.02 -7.52 1.47
C TRP A 182 -14.47 -8.61 2.48
N LEU A 183 -14.58 -8.31 3.78
CA LEU A 183 -14.93 -9.29 4.83
C LEU A 183 -16.32 -9.08 5.43
N ASP A 184 -16.61 -7.91 6.00
CA ASP A 184 -17.79 -7.66 6.83
C ASP A 184 -18.52 -6.38 6.42
N ALA A 185 -19.72 -6.55 5.87
CA ALA A 185 -20.58 -5.44 5.47
C ALA A 185 -20.88 -4.46 6.61
N ALA A 186 -20.84 -4.88 7.88
CA ALA A 186 -21.06 -3.98 9.02
C ALA A 186 -19.84 -3.07 9.26
N VAL A 187 -18.63 -3.52 8.95
CA VAL A 187 -17.40 -2.69 9.01
C VAL A 187 -17.43 -1.65 7.89
N ALA A 188 -17.65 -2.08 6.66
CA ALA A 188 -17.79 -1.20 5.50
C ALA A 188 -18.93 -0.20 5.68
N GLY A 189 -20.06 -0.63 6.25
CA GLY A 189 -21.22 0.22 6.53
C GLY A 189 -20.96 1.32 7.55
N ARG A 190 -20.07 1.12 8.51
CA ARG A 190 -19.64 2.20 9.43
C ARG A 190 -18.84 3.28 8.70
N GLY A 191 -17.95 2.90 7.79
CA GLY A 191 -17.26 3.83 6.92
C GLY A 191 -18.22 4.65 6.06
N ALA A 192 -19.20 4.00 5.42
CA ALA A 192 -20.21 4.65 4.59
C ALA A 192 -21.16 5.56 5.38
N ALA A 193 -21.48 5.24 6.64
CA ALA A 193 -22.38 6.04 7.47
C ALA A 193 -21.74 7.32 8.05
N ALA A 194 -20.45 7.39 8.03
CA ALA A 194 -19.69 8.48 8.63
C ALA A 194 -19.24 9.52 7.57
N GLY A 195 -19.41 9.30 6.28
CA GLY A 195 -19.07 10.20 5.20
C GLY A 195 -19.81 10.02 3.96
#